data_b73628e5ad4a7149608688ff0aadfc48
#
_entry.id   b73628e5ad4a7149608688ff0aadfc48
#
_cell.length_a   1.000
_cell.length_b   1.000
_cell.length_c   1.000
_cell.angle_alpha   90.00
_cell.angle_beta   90.00
_cell.angle_gamma   90.00
#
_symmetry.space_group_name_H-M   'P 1'
#
loop_
_entity.id
_entity.type
_entity.pdbx_description
1 polymer ?
#
loop_
_entity_poly.entity_id
_entity_poly.type
_entity_poly.pdbx_seq_one_letter_code
_entity_poly.pdbx_strand_id
1 'polypeptide(L)'
;MGQQLKKISDHVWVYTFDSPKDRPNLGYIHGSRMSMAVDAGHSSSHVADFYRALEEHDLPLPALTAITHWHWDHTFGMHAVNGKTIARFETNRELAGILAEMKANPMWESTFLNSDPSIRREYQNGRIRVVPVLADEELRQEKSIDLGSVTARLLFADSPHTDDALLVHVPEDRVLFIGDAQLGQFPSWRMDYDKLDRLARRIREIDAEFVVDGHRHIYRKQELLEEL
;
A
#
# COMPACT_ATOMS: atom_id res chain seq x y z
N MET A 1 -13.26 -9.96 12.81
CA MET A 1 -13.07 -8.70 13.58
C MET A 1 -12.87 -7.62 12.54
N GLY A 2 -13.44 -6.41 12.72
CA GLY A 2 -13.23 -5.30 11.78
C GLY A 2 -11.79 -4.76 11.85
N GLN A 3 -11.44 -3.91 10.88
CA GLN A 3 -10.15 -3.22 10.84
C GLN A 3 -9.92 -2.40 12.12
N GLN A 4 -8.69 -2.34 12.56
CA GLN A 4 -8.27 -1.60 13.77
C GLN A 4 -6.99 -0.83 13.48
N LEU A 5 -6.87 0.39 14.03
CA LEU A 5 -5.62 1.13 14.02
C LEU A 5 -4.77 0.66 15.20
N LYS A 6 -3.60 0.06 14.90
CA LYS A 6 -2.67 -0.47 15.91
C LYS A 6 -1.37 0.32 15.89
N LYS A 7 -0.95 0.79 17.07
CA LYS A 7 0.38 1.38 17.24
C LYS A 7 1.44 0.29 17.24
N ILE A 8 2.46 0.42 16.38
CA ILE A 8 3.54 -0.58 16.21
C ILE A 8 4.82 -0.09 16.91
N SER A 9 5.09 1.21 16.83
CA SER A 9 6.26 1.85 17.40
C SER A 9 5.94 3.30 17.79
N ASP A 10 6.93 4.12 18.13
CA ASP A 10 6.67 5.49 18.58
C ASP A 10 5.96 6.36 17.56
N HIS A 11 6.31 6.21 16.26
CA HIS A 11 5.78 7.03 15.17
C HIS A 11 4.92 6.22 14.17
N VAL A 12 4.86 4.87 14.27
CA VAL A 12 4.24 4.03 13.25
C VAL A 12 2.98 3.33 13.76
N TRP A 13 1.93 3.41 12.93
CA TRP A 13 0.65 2.75 13.13
C TRP A 13 0.27 1.94 11.90
N VAL A 14 -0.55 0.92 12.08
CA VAL A 14 -1.09 0.08 10.98
C VAL A 14 -2.60 -0.04 11.15
N TYR A 15 -3.35 0.34 10.11
CA TYR A 15 -4.77 0.06 9.98
C TYR A 15 -4.91 -1.32 9.34
N THR A 16 -5.38 -2.29 10.13
CA THR A 16 -5.20 -3.72 9.85
C THR A 16 -6.08 -4.25 8.73
N PHE A 17 -5.63 -5.30 8.06
CA PHE A 17 -6.31 -6.02 6.98
C PHE A 17 -7.76 -6.42 7.30
N ASP A 18 -8.66 -6.33 6.30
CA ASP A 18 -10.05 -6.82 6.34
C ASP A 18 -10.32 -7.83 5.22
N SER A 19 -10.14 -9.10 5.51
CA SER A 19 -10.28 -10.20 4.56
C SER A 19 -11.62 -10.23 3.79
N PRO A 20 -12.80 -10.01 4.40
CA PRO A 20 -14.07 -10.01 3.67
C PRO A 20 -14.14 -9.05 2.49
N LYS A 21 -13.45 -7.92 2.56
CA LYS A 21 -13.43 -6.87 1.54
C LYS A 21 -12.10 -6.78 0.80
N ASP A 22 -11.16 -7.65 1.16
CA ASP A 22 -9.79 -7.61 0.64
C ASP A 22 -9.12 -6.25 0.77
N ARG A 23 -9.32 -5.59 1.93
CA ARG A 23 -8.72 -4.30 2.24
C ARG A 23 -7.35 -4.52 2.86
N PRO A 24 -6.26 -4.08 2.23
CA PRO A 24 -4.91 -4.27 2.75
C PRO A 24 -4.67 -3.53 4.07
N ASN A 25 -3.56 -3.84 4.71
CA ASN A 25 -2.98 -3.02 5.75
C ASN A 25 -2.64 -1.64 5.19
N LEU A 26 -3.06 -0.56 5.86
CA LEU A 26 -2.59 0.79 5.55
C LEU A 26 -1.63 1.26 6.62
N GLY A 27 -0.46 1.73 6.21
CA GLY A 27 0.51 2.31 7.11
C GLY A 27 0.19 3.77 7.43
N TYR A 28 0.61 4.21 8.64
CA TYR A 28 0.60 5.61 9.02
C TYR A 28 1.87 5.93 9.82
N ILE A 29 2.56 6.99 9.39
CA ILE A 29 3.80 7.47 9.99
C ILE A 29 3.55 8.88 10.49
N HIS A 30 3.63 9.08 11.82
CA HIS A 30 3.39 10.35 12.48
C HIS A 30 4.68 11.12 12.72
N GLY A 31 4.99 12.09 11.86
CA GLY A 31 6.11 13.00 12.08
C GLY A 31 5.68 14.31 12.77
N SER A 32 6.63 15.03 13.36
CA SER A 32 6.35 16.30 14.08
C SER A 32 5.99 17.47 13.14
N ARG A 33 6.30 17.38 11.84
CA ARG A 33 5.96 18.40 10.83
C ARG A 33 4.82 17.97 9.92
N MET A 34 4.78 16.72 9.55
CA MET A 34 3.74 16.15 8.68
C MET A 34 3.64 14.65 8.92
N SER A 35 2.53 14.07 8.53
CA SER A 35 2.30 12.63 8.56
C SER A 35 2.23 12.07 7.13
N MET A 36 2.58 10.78 7.00
CA MET A 36 2.54 10.04 5.75
C MET A 36 1.73 8.76 5.92
N ALA A 37 0.86 8.45 4.94
CA ALA A 37 0.26 7.13 4.81
C ALA A 37 1.10 6.24 3.89
N VAL A 38 0.98 4.93 4.06
CA VAL A 38 1.47 3.90 3.13
C VAL A 38 0.25 3.18 2.60
N ASP A 39 0.08 3.24 1.29
CA ASP A 39 -1.07 2.84 0.48
C ASP A 39 -2.35 3.65 0.72
N ALA A 40 -3.14 3.74 -0.35
CA ALA A 40 -4.40 4.47 -0.39
C ALA A 40 -5.63 3.56 -0.22
N GLY A 41 -5.40 2.26 -0.15
CA GLY A 41 -6.45 1.28 0.01
C GLY A 41 -7.32 1.09 -1.23
N HIS A 42 -8.35 0.29 -1.06
CA HIS A 42 -9.18 -0.30 -2.10
C HIS A 42 -10.21 0.68 -2.70
N SER A 43 -10.70 1.65 -1.90
CA SER A 43 -11.79 2.55 -2.31
C SER A 43 -11.86 3.80 -1.45
N SER A 44 -12.68 4.78 -1.85
CA SER A 44 -13.01 5.94 -1.00
C SER A 44 -13.62 5.55 0.36
N SER A 45 -14.33 4.44 0.43
CA SER A 45 -14.88 3.94 1.72
C SER A 45 -13.76 3.44 2.63
N HIS A 46 -12.74 2.77 2.09
CA HIS A 46 -11.58 2.32 2.87
C HIS A 46 -10.79 3.52 3.42
N VAL A 47 -10.56 4.54 2.58
CA VAL A 47 -9.91 5.79 3.02
C VAL A 47 -10.71 6.49 4.12
N ALA A 48 -12.04 6.59 3.97
CA ALA A 48 -12.90 7.23 4.96
C ALA A 48 -12.89 6.51 6.30
N ASP A 49 -12.89 5.17 6.29
CA ASP A 49 -12.82 4.36 7.52
C ASP A 49 -11.44 4.49 8.18
N PHE A 50 -10.36 4.50 7.39
CA PHE A 50 -9.01 4.76 7.89
C PHE A 50 -8.88 6.14 8.54
N TYR A 51 -9.39 7.19 7.89
CA TYR A 51 -9.32 8.55 8.44
C TYR A 51 -10.16 8.72 9.70
N ARG A 52 -11.29 8.06 9.80
CA ARG A 52 -12.07 8.01 11.05
C ARG A 52 -11.27 7.35 12.17
N ALA A 53 -10.55 6.26 11.87
CA ALA A 53 -9.71 5.61 12.86
C ALA A 53 -8.52 6.50 13.30
N LEU A 54 -7.96 7.33 12.41
CA LEU A 54 -6.96 8.34 12.80
C LEU A 54 -7.58 9.41 13.72
N GLU A 55 -8.76 9.92 13.39
CA GLU A 55 -9.47 10.92 14.20
C GLU A 55 -9.79 10.40 15.60
N GLU A 56 -10.22 9.14 15.74
CA GLU A 56 -10.48 8.49 17.04
C GLU A 56 -9.25 8.38 17.94
N HIS A 57 -8.04 8.55 17.36
CA HIS A 57 -6.75 8.53 18.07
C HIS A 57 -6.08 9.92 18.13
N ASP A 58 -6.80 11.00 17.79
CA ASP A 58 -6.28 12.38 17.74
C ASP A 58 -5.06 12.53 16.80
N LEU A 59 -4.99 11.72 15.73
CA LEU A 59 -3.92 11.75 14.75
C LEU A 59 -4.31 12.63 13.54
N PRO A 60 -3.41 13.53 13.06
CA PRO A 60 -3.69 14.37 11.91
C PRO A 60 -3.78 13.55 10.61
N LEU A 61 -4.56 14.03 9.65
CA LEU A 61 -4.62 13.42 8.32
C LEU A 61 -3.24 13.46 7.65
N PRO A 62 -2.86 12.40 6.90
CA PRO A 62 -1.59 12.37 6.19
C PRO A 62 -1.53 13.47 5.12
N ALA A 63 -0.39 14.16 5.04
CA ALA A 63 -0.12 15.13 3.97
C ALA A 63 0.44 14.48 2.71
N LEU A 64 0.96 13.25 2.84
CA LEU A 64 1.53 12.44 1.77
C LEU A 64 1.01 11.02 1.89
N THR A 65 0.87 10.33 0.76
CA THR A 65 0.58 8.88 0.70
C THR A 65 1.55 8.24 -0.28
N ALA A 66 2.41 7.34 0.22
CA ALA A 66 3.30 6.54 -0.60
C ALA A 66 2.59 5.25 -1.03
N ILE A 67 2.65 4.92 -2.32
CA ILE A 67 1.99 3.75 -2.91
C ILE A 67 3.01 2.66 -3.11
N THR A 68 2.74 1.46 -2.57
CA THR A 68 3.67 0.33 -2.64
C THR A 68 3.71 -0.31 -4.01
N HIS A 69 2.57 -0.45 -4.69
CA HIS A 69 2.45 -0.99 -6.05
C HIS A 69 1.08 -0.68 -6.67
N TRP A 70 0.88 -1.00 -7.95
CA TRP A 70 -0.26 -0.53 -8.76
C TRP A 70 -1.59 -1.24 -8.51
N HIS A 71 -1.68 -2.36 -7.81
CA HIS A 71 -2.92 -3.11 -7.66
C HIS A 71 -4.05 -2.27 -7.06
N TRP A 72 -5.27 -2.59 -7.43
CA TRP A 72 -6.49 -1.81 -7.14
C TRP A 72 -6.75 -1.59 -5.66
N ASP A 73 -6.46 -2.58 -4.85
CA ASP A 73 -6.67 -2.56 -3.40
C ASP A 73 -5.67 -1.68 -2.66
N HIS A 74 -4.55 -1.31 -3.30
CA HIS A 74 -3.55 -0.34 -2.80
C HIS A 74 -3.72 1.05 -3.39
N THR A 75 -4.38 1.19 -4.57
CA THR A 75 -4.36 2.42 -5.37
C THR A 75 -5.72 3.08 -5.61
N PHE A 76 -6.82 2.31 -5.67
CA PHE A 76 -8.11 2.88 -6.12
C PHE A 76 -8.76 3.81 -5.09
N GLY A 77 -8.24 3.89 -3.86
CA GLY A 77 -8.55 4.93 -2.89
C GLY A 77 -7.84 6.26 -3.11
N MET A 78 -6.82 6.36 -4.00
CA MET A 78 -6.00 7.57 -4.18
C MET A 78 -6.81 8.84 -4.46
N HIS A 79 -7.92 8.74 -5.19
CA HIS A 79 -8.78 9.90 -5.48
C HIS A 79 -9.44 10.52 -4.24
N ALA A 80 -9.44 9.82 -3.11
CA ALA A 80 -10.07 10.24 -1.86
C ALA A 80 -9.08 10.57 -0.73
N VAL A 81 -7.76 10.41 -0.96
CA VAL A 81 -6.77 10.72 0.08
C VAL A 81 -6.58 12.22 0.26
N ASN A 82 -6.17 12.62 1.46
CA ASN A 82 -5.72 13.98 1.76
C ASN A 82 -4.26 14.16 1.30
N GLY A 83 -3.94 15.36 0.84
CA GLY A 83 -2.57 15.68 0.42
C GLY A 83 -2.20 15.08 -0.93
N LYS A 84 -0.92 14.73 -1.10
CA LYS A 84 -0.36 14.24 -2.36
C LYS A 84 -0.05 12.75 -2.29
N THR A 85 -0.24 12.08 -3.41
CA THR A 85 0.18 10.69 -3.62
C THR A 85 1.55 10.63 -4.30
N ILE A 86 2.38 9.69 -3.88
CA ILE A 86 3.73 9.45 -4.41
C ILE A 86 3.84 7.97 -4.78
N ALA A 87 4.20 7.68 -6.02
CA ALA A 87 4.36 6.32 -6.51
C ALA A 87 5.56 6.20 -7.44
N ARG A 88 6.01 4.98 -7.74
CA ARG A 88 6.99 4.76 -8.80
C ARG A 88 6.39 5.13 -10.17
N PHE A 89 7.27 5.50 -11.12
CA PHE A 89 6.87 5.75 -12.51
C PHE A 89 6.14 4.54 -13.11
N GLU A 90 6.61 3.34 -12.81
CA GLU A 90 6.01 2.09 -13.26
C GLU A 90 4.57 1.92 -12.76
N THR A 91 4.28 2.31 -11.52
CA THR A 91 2.93 2.32 -10.94
C THR A 91 1.99 3.19 -11.78
N ASN A 92 2.38 4.42 -12.09
CA ASN A 92 1.58 5.32 -12.93
C ASN A 92 1.42 4.79 -14.36
N ARG A 93 2.43 4.10 -14.91
CA ARG A 93 2.32 3.45 -16.22
C ARG A 93 1.23 2.39 -16.23
N GLU A 94 1.18 1.52 -15.23
CA GLU A 94 0.14 0.48 -15.11
C GLU A 94 -1.26 1.11 -14.91
N LEU A 95 -1.37 2.11 -14.04
CA LEU A 95 -2.63 2.84 -13.81
C LEU A 95 -3.11 3.57 -15.07
N ALA A 96 -2.20 4.13 -15.88
CA ALA A 96 -2.54 4.72 -17.17
C ALA A 96 -3.10 3.69 -18.15
N GLY A 97 -2.59 2.45 -18.11
CA GLY A 97 -3.14 1.31 -18.85
C GLY A 97 -4.59 1.01 -18.44
N ILE A 98 -4.85 0.92 -17.13
CA ILE A 98 -6.21 0.72 -16.61
C ILE A 98 -7.17 1.84 -17.07
N LEU A 99 -6.75 3.09 -16.96
CA LEU A 99 -7.56 4.24 -17.41
C LEU A 99 -7.86 4.20 -18.91
N ALA A 100 -6.91 3.75 -19.72
CA ALA A 100 -7.11 3.56 -21.16
C ALA A 100 -8.11 2.43 -21.44
N GLU A 101 -8.02 1.31 -20.74
CA GLU A 101 -8.97 0.20 -20.84
C GLU A 101 -10.38 0.61 -20.41
N MET A 102 -10.53 1.32 -19.30
CA MET A 102 -11.82 1.85 -18.85
C MET A 102 -12.47 2.75 -19.89
N LYS A 103 -11.67 3.60 -20.55
CA LYS A 103 -12.15 4.47 -21.63
C LYS A 103 -12.56 3.71 -22.88
N ALA A 104 -11.85 2.65 -23.22
CA ALA A 104 -12.09 1.83 -24.42
C ALA A 104 -13.23 0.82 -24.22
N ASN A 105 -13.47 0.36 -23.00
CA ASN A 105 -14.43 -0.69 -22.69
C ASN A 105 -15.50 -0.21 -21.71
N PRO A 106 -16.72 0.15 -22.17
CA PRO A 106 -17.81 0.58 -21.29
C PRO A 106 -18.24 -0.46 -20.24
N MET A 107 -17.90 -1.74 -20.44
CA MET A 107 -18.21 -2.82 -19.50
C MET A 107 -17.11 -3.06 -18.46
N TRP A 108 -15.99 -2.34 -18.54
CA TRP A 108 -14.83 -2.58 -17.69
C TRP A 108 -15.18 -2.54 -16.19
N GLU A 109 -15.85 -1.48 -15.73
CA GLU A 109 -16.26 -1.33 -14.32
C GLU A 109 -17.16 -2.49 -13.88
N SER A 110 -18.13 -2.85 -14.70
CA SER A 110 -19.03 -3.98 -14.42
C SER A 110 -18.26 -5.31 -14.37
N THR A 111 -17.30 -5.52 -15.25
CA THR A 111 -16.46 -6.72 -15.26
C THR A 111 -15.60 -6.77 -14.00
N PHE A 112 -14.94 -5.67 -13.64
CA PHE A 112 -14.13 -5.55 -12.44
C PHE A 112 -14.96 -5.83 -11.17
N LEU A 113 -16.13 -5.20 -11.02
CA LEU A 113 -17.01 -5.39 -9.86
C LEU A 113 -17.53 -6.83 -9.72
N ASN A 114 -17.53 -7.61 -10.81
CA ASN A 114 -17.97 -8.99 -10.81
C ASN A 114 -16.82 -10.01 -10.81
N SER A 115 -15.56 -9.56 -10.83
CA SER A 115 -14.40 -10.44 -10.89
C SER A 115 -14.15 -11.20 -9.57
N ASP A 116 -14.48 -10.58 -8.43
CA ASP A 116 -14.32 -11.20 -7.11
C ASP A 116 -15.41 -10.74 -6.12
N PRO A 117 -15.91 -11.66 -5.24
CA PRO A 117 -16.88 -11.32 -4.21
C PRO A 117 -16.43 -10.26 -3.20
N SER A 118 -15.13 -10.13 -2.92
CA SER A 118 -14.56 -9.11 -2.01
C SER A 118 -14.67 -7.73 -2.63
N ILE A 119 -14.32 -7.59 -3.92
CA ILE A 119 -14.48 -6.36 -4.71
C ILE A 119 -15.94 -5.92 -4.70
N ARG A 120 -16.85 -6.85 -4.99
CA ARG A 120 -18.29 -6.54 -4.97
C ARG A 120 -18.76 -6.03 -3.61
N ARG A 121 -18.26 -6.61 -2.50
CA ARG A 121 -18.59 -6.16 -1.14
C ARG A 121 -18.01 -4.79 -0.85
N GLU A 122 -16.75 -4.55 -1.24
CA GLU A 122 -16.08 -3.26 -1.03
C GLU A 122 -16.82 -2.13 -1.73
N TYR A 123 -17.19 -2.32 -2.99
CA TYR A 123 -17.90 -1.31 -3.76
C TYR A 123 -19.44 -1.35 -3.55
N GLN A 124 -19.92 -2.04 -2.51
CA GLN A 124 -21.33 -2.12 -2.11
C GLN A 124 -22.27 -2.46 -3.29
N ASN A 125 -21.90 -3.45 -4.10
CA ASN A 125 -22.61 -3.83 -5.33
C ASN A 125 -22.75 -2.68 -6.33
N GLY A 126 -21.72 -1.86 -6.52
CA GLY A 126 -21.69 -0.73 -7.46
C GLY A 126 -22.30 0.57 -6.94
N ARG A 127 -22.60 0.69 -5.64
CA ARG A 127 -23.02 1.96 -5.04
C ARG A 127 -21.86 2.93 -4.84
N ILE A 128 -20.65 2.41 -4.66
CA ILE A 128 -19.40 3.17 -4.65
C ILE A 128 -18.81 3.07 -6.04
N ARG A 129 -18.35 4.18 -6.63
CA ARG A 129 -17.73 4.21 -7.95
C ARG A 129 -16.28 3.74 -7.89
N VAL A 130 -15.85 3.07 -8.93
CA VAL A 130 -14.43 2.76 -9.16
C VAL A 130 -13.79 3.97 -9.83
N VAL A 131 -12.80 4.59 -9.17
CA VAL A 131 -12.17 5.85 -9.64
C VAL A 131 -10.64 5.73 -9.58
N PRO A 132 -10.00 4.98 -10.49
CA PRO A 132 -8.55 4.99 -10.59
C PRO A 132 -8.05 6.38 -11.00
N VAL A 133 -6.94 6.79 -10.42
CA VAL A 133 -6.23 8.04 -10.77
C VAL A 133 -4.73 7.76 -10.82
N LEU A 134 -3.97 8.65 -11.43
CA LEU A 134 -2.51 8.61 -11.35
C LEU A 134 -2.04 9.25 -10.04
N ALA A 135 -0.90 8.80 -9.54
CA ALA A 135 -0.24 9.46 -8.42
C ALA A 135 0.28 10.85 -8.84
N ASP A 136 0.26 11.80 -7.89
CA ASP A 136 0.65 13.19 -8.12
C ASP A 136 2.15 13.37 -8.39
N GLU A 137 2.98 12.54 -7.74
CA GLU A 137 4.43 12.58 -7.86
C GLU A 137 4.97 11.20 -8.31
N GLU A 138 5.77 11.20 -9.38
CA GLU A 138 6.43 10.00 -9.89
C GLU A 138 7.86 9.89 -9.39
N LEU A 139 8.21 8.76 -8.80
CA LEU A 139 9.57 8.42 -8.43
C LEU A 139 10.27 7.65 -9.54
N ARG A 140 11.45 8.12 -9.94
CA ARG A 140 12.38 7.43 -10.84
C ARG A 140 13.68 7.01 -10.14
N GLN A 141 13.80 7.35 -8.87
CA GLN A 141 14.90 6.99 -7.97
C GLN A 141 14.40 6.94 -6.54
N GLU A 142 15.11 6.24 -5.68
CA GLU A 142 14.83 6.19 -4.25
C GLU A 142 14.85 7.59 -3.63
N LYS A 143 14.01 7.83 -2.62
CA LYS A 143 13.84 9.15 -2.00
C LYS A 143 13.71 9.01 -0.49
N SER A 144 14.33 9.93 0.26
CA SER A 144 14.07 10.11 1.68
C SER A 144 13.23 11.35 1.91
N ILE A 145 12.23 11.24 2.75
CA ILE A 145 11.30 12.33 3.11
C ILE A 145 11.39 12.54 4.62
N ASP A 146 11.81 13.74 5.00
CA ASP A 146 11.87 14.16 6.39
C ASP A 146 10.48 14.62 6.84
N LEU A 147 9.89 13.88 7.78
CA LEU A 147 8.58 14.17 8.36
C LEU A 147 8.68 14.99 9.67
N GLY A 148 9.90 15.37 10.06
CA GLY A 148 10.23 16.14 11.27
C GLY A 148 10.97 15.28 12.30
N SER A 149 10.28 14.58 13.19
CA SER A 149 10.91 13.68 14.16
C SER A 149 11.34 12.33 13.59
N VAL A 150 10.91 12.01 12.38
CA VAL A 150 11.09 10.70 11.75
C VAL A 150 11.25 10.84 10.23
N THR A 151 11.95 9.90 9.61
CA THR A 151 12.21 9.86 8.16
C THR A 151 11.47 8.69 7.53
N ALA A 152 10.82 8.92 6.39
CA ALA A 152 10.33 7.86 5.51
C ALA A 152 11.29 7.69 4.34
N ARG A 153 11.92 6.50 4.20
CA ARG A 153 12.76 6.14 3.05
C ARG A 153 11.95 5.32 2.06
N LEU A 154 11.76 5.84 0.86
CA LEU A 154 11.10 5.20 -0.25
C LEU A 154 12.14 4.45 -1.08
N LEU A 155 12.13 3.12 -1.00
CA LEU A 155 13.18 2.24 -1.54
C LEU A 155 12.60 1.37 -2.64
N PHE A 156 13.35 1.13 -3.71
CA PHE A 156 12.94 0.24 -4.79
C PHE A 156 13.36 -1.20 -4.48
N ALA A 157 12.54 -2.15 -4.91
CA ALA A 157 12.84 -3.56 -4.77
C ALA A 157 12.41 -4.35 -6.00
N ASP A 158 13.14 -5.42 -6.28
CA ASP A 158 12.65 -6.50 -7.13
C ASP A 158 11.58 -7.27 -6.35
N SER A 159 10.51 -7.64 -7.02
CA SER A 159 9.40 -8.35 -6.42
C SER A 159 8.85 -9.39 -7.39
N PRO A 160 8.55 -10.61 -6.92
CA PRO A 160 7.84 -11.59 -7.75
C PRO A 160 6.39 -11.16 -8.02
N HIS A 161 5.80 -10.27 -7.21
CA HIS A 161 4.42 -9.85 -7.32
C HIS A 161 4.20 -8.85 -8.46
N THR A 162 4.96 -7.76 -8.48
CA THR A 162 4.89 -6.69 -9.49
C THR A 162 6.27 -6.08 -9.74
N ASP A 163 6.44 -5.42 -10.90
CA ASP A 163 7.72 -4.77 -11.26
C ASP A 163 7.88 -3.36 -10.66
N ASP A 164 6.84 -2.84 -10.01
CA ASP A 164 6.80 -1.49 -9.45
C ASP A 164 6.89 -1.44 -7.91
N ALA A 165 7.38 -2.50 -7.27
CA ALA A 165 7.42 -2.59 -5.82
C ALA A 165 8.21 -1.44 -5.18
N LEU A 166 7.55 -0.72 -4.26
CA LEU A 166 8.08 0.33 -3.41
C LEU A 166 8.01 -0.12 -1.95
N LEU A 167 9.16 -0.14 -1.28
CA LEU A 167 9.23 -0.37 0.16
C LEU A 167 9.29 0.97 0.88
N VAL A 168 8.64 1.08 2.04
CA VAL A 168 8.71 2.28 2.88
C VAL A 168 9.37 1.92 4.20
N HIS A 169 10.58 2.44 4.40
CA HIS A 169 11.37 2.19 5.61
C HIS A 169 11.37 3.41 6.53
N VAL A 170 11.11 3.17 7.80
CA VAL A 170 11.18 4.15 8.90
C VAL A 170 12.35 3.80 9.81
N PRO A 171 13.56 4.37 9.56
CA PRO A 171 14.78 3.95 10.26
C PRO A 171 14.73 4.15 11.77
N GLU A 172 14.18 5.28 12.23
CA GLU A 172 14.12 5.65 13.64
C GLU A 172 13.30 4.64 14.46
N ASP A 173 12.27 4.09 13.84
CA ASP A 173 11.35 3.11 14.43
C ASP A 173 11.67 1.66 14.03
N ARG A 174 12.62 1.47 13.11
CA ARG A 174 13.00 0.15 12.57
C ARG A 174 11.81 -0.62 12.01
N VAL A 175 10.91 0.08 11.29
CA VAL A 175 9.74 -0.50 10.63
C VAL A 175 9.89 -0.43 9.12
N LEU A 176 9.55 -1.52 8.44
CA LEU A 176 9.55 -1.63 6.98
C LEU A 176 8.18 -2.08 6.47
N PHE A 177 7.56 -1.29 5.61
CA PHE A 177 6.38 -1.69 4.84
C PHE A 177 6.83 -2.25 3.51
N ILE A 178 6.29 -3.39 3.10
CA ILE A 178 6.67 -4.10 1.87
C ILE A 178 5.51 -4.27 0.87
N GLY A 179 4.29 -3.83 1.23
CA GLY A 179 3.10 -4.16 0.43
C GLY A 179 3.01 -5.67 0.20
N ASP A 180 2.77 -6.07 -1.02
CA ASP A 180 2.62 -7.47 -1.44
C ASP A 180 3.91 -8.05 -2.04
N ALA A 181 5.04 -7.38 -1.83
CA ALA A 181 6.27 -7.66 -2.57
C ALA A 181 6.73 -9.13 -2.50
N GLN A 182 6.40 -9.88 -1.44
CA GLN A 182 6.75 -11.29 -1.25
C GLN A 182 5.77 -12.27 -1.92
N LEU A 183 4.63 -11.81 -2.43
CA LEU A 183 3.61 -12.68 -3.03
C LEU A 183 3.97 -13.04 -4.48
N GLY A 184 3.34 -14.11 -5.01
CA GLY A 184 3.43 -14.45 -6.41
C GLY A 184 2.68 -13.47 -7.31
N GLN A 185 2.95 -13.53 -8.61
CA GLN A 185 2.34 -12.65 -9.62
C GLN A 185 0.84 -12.93 -9.79
N PHE A 186 -0.01 -11.92 -9.53
CA PHE A 186 -1.44 -11.98 -9.79
C PHE A 186 -1.72 -12.01 -11.31
N PRO A 187 -2.73 -12.74 -11.83
CA PRO A 187 -3.69 -13.60 -11.10
C PRO A 187 -3.24 -15.07 -10.97
N SER A 188 -2.11 -15.44 -11.52
CA SER A 188 -1.63 -16.84 -11.54
C SER A 188 -1.03 -17.31 -10.22
N TRP A 189 -0.64 -16.38 -9.36
CA TRP A 189 0.12 -16.60 -8.13
C TRP A 189 1.44 -17.35 -8.36
N ARG A 190 1.95 -17.28 -9.60
CA ARG A 190 3.24 -17.87 -9.95
C ARG A 190 4.35 -17.13 -9.24
N MET A 191 5.20 -17.89 -8.55
CA MET A 191 6.37 -17.36 -7.86
C MET A 191 7.59 -17.29 -8.79
N ASP A 192 8.24 -16.14 -8.82
CA ASP A 192 9.58 -15.97 -9.39
C ASP A 192 10.59 -16.01 -8.22
N TYR A 193 11.19 -17.17 -8.03
CA TYR A 193 12.12 -17.41 -6.91
C TYR A 193 13.41 -16.58 -7.02
N ASP A 194 13.86 -16.22 -8.21
CA ASP A 194 15.03 -15.35 -8.38
C ASP A 194 14.74 -13.92 -7.90
N LYS A 195 13.53 -13.41 -8.17
CA LYS A 195 13.07 -12.11 -7.64
C LYS A 195 12.85 -12.18 -6.13
N LEU A 196 12.27 -13.27 -5.63
CA LEU A 196 12.06 -13.48 -4.19
C LEU A 196 13.41 -13.47 -3.44
N ASP A 197 14.42 -14.13 -3.97
CA ASP A 197 15.77 -14.18 -3.41
C ASP A 197 16.43 -12.78 -3.39
N ARG A 198 16.21 -11.95 -4.42
CA ARG A 198 16.70 -10.57 -4.46
C ARG A 198 15.96 -9.70 -3.44
N LEU A 199 14.64 -9.87 -3.31
CA LEU A 199 13.84 -9.20 -2.29
C LEU A 199 14.31 -9.56 -0.88
N ALA A 200 14.51 -10.85 -0.59
CA ALA A 200 15.00 -11.32 0.71
C ALA A 200 16.37 -10.72 1.06
N ARG A 201 17.29 -10.64 0.07
CA ARG A 201 18.59 -9.96 0.25
C ARG A 201 18.41 -8.47 0.56
N ARG A 202 17.54 -7.77 -0.18
CA ARG A 202 17.24 -6.36 0.05
C ARG A 202 16.69 -6.12 1.46
N ILE A 203 15.73 -6.93 1.89
CA ILE A 203 15.16 -6.84 3.25
C ILE A 203 16.23 -7.12 4.32
N ARG A 204 17.15 -8.07 4.10
CA ARG A 204 18.24 -8.37 5.04
C ARG A 204 19.14 -7.16 5.31
N GLU A 205 19.44 -6.37 4.28
CA GLU A 205 20.30 -5.18 4.36
C GLU A 205 19.66 -3.99 5.07
N ILE A 206 18.31 -3.92 5.12
CA ILE A 206 17.58 -2.84 5.76
C ILE A 206 17.53 -3.09 7.27
N ASP A 207 17.92 -2.10 8.07
CA ASP A 207 17.80 -2.17 9.53
C ASP A 207 16.34 -1.99 9.96
N ALA A 208 15.60 -3.10 9.98
CA ALA A 208 14.22 -3.16 10.43
C ALA A 208 14.07 -4.24 11.51
N GLU A 209 13.20 -4.02 12.47
CA GLU A 209 12.77 -5.00 13.46
C GLU A 209 11.42 -5.59 13.09
N PHE A 210 10.51 -4.72 12.63
CA PHE A 210 9.19 -5.11 12.16
C PHE A 210 9.08 -4.93 10.65
N VAL A 211 8.37 -5.88 10.01
CA VAL A 211 8.00 -5.81 8.61
C VAL A 211 6.49 -5.95 8.48
N VAL A 212 5.86 -5.01 7.79
CA VAL A 212 4.41 -4.98 7.56
C VAL A 212 4.14 -5.34 6.11
N ASP A 213 3.42 -6.44 5.88
CA ASP A 213 2.93 -6.80 4.56
C ASP A 213 1.58 -6.13 4.23
N GLY A 214 1.10 -6.28 2.97
CA GLY A 214 -0.17 -5.72 2.55
C GLY A 214 -1.38 -6.47 3.13
N HIS A 215 -1.32 -7.78 3.29
CA HIS A 215 -2.50 -8.61 3.53
C HIS A 215 -2.41 -9.56 4.71
N ARG A 216 -2.02 -9.23 5.85
CA ARG A 216 -2.26 -10.04 7.08
C ARG A 216 -1.33 -9.69 8.22
N HIS A 217 0.01 -9.67 7.98
CA HIS A 217 0.96 -9.85 9.05
C HIS A 217 1.77 -8.58 9.36
N ILE A 218 2.10 -8.45 10.62
CA ILE A 218 3.19 -7.62 11.11
C ILE A 218 4.20 -8.59 11.67
N TYR A 219 5.24 -8.85 10.89
CA TYR A 219 6.28 -9.83 11.22
C TYR A 219 7.38 -9.21 12.08
N ARG A 220 8.03 -10.02 12.90
CA ARG A 220 9.44 -9.79 13.18
C ARG A 220 10.20 -10.06 11.89
N LYS A 221 11.17 -9.20 11.54
CA LYS A 221 11.95 -9.34 10.29
C LYS A 221 12.54 -10.75 10.12
N GLN A 222 13.03 -11.36 11.21
CA GLN A 222 13.59 -12.70 11.18
C GLN A 222 12.55 -13.75 10.78
N GLU A 223 11.32 -13.65 11.29
CA GLU A 223 10.22 -14.56 10.97
C GLU A 223 9.90 -14.51 9.45
N LEU A 224 9.78 -13.31 8.89
CA LEU A 224 9.58 -13.15 7.45
C LEU A 224 10.73 -13.78 6.64
N LEU A 225 11.99 -13.54 7.03
CA LEU A 225 13.15 -14.05 6.31
C LEU A 225 13.30 -15.60 6.39
N GLU A 226 12.64 -16.23 7.32
CA GLU A 226 12.54 -17.71 7.41
C GLU A 226 11.44 -18.27 6.51
N GLU A 227 10.45 -17.45 6.14
CA GLU A 227 9.37 -17.81 5.21
C GLU A 227 9.74 -17.59 3.74
N LEU A 228 10.69 -16.68 3.45
CA LEU A 228 11.17 -16.34 2.10
C LEU A 228 12.28 -17.28 1.65
#